data_4aee619637cb4bef8c43a615b6229e87
#
_entry.id   4aee619637cb4bef8c43a615b6229e87
#
_cell.length_a   1.000
_cell.length_b   1.000
_cell.length_c   1.000
_cell.angle_alpha   90.00
_cell.angle_beta   90.00
_cell.angle_gamma   90.00
#
_symmetry.space_group_name_H-M   'P 1'
#
loop_
_entity.id
_entity.type
_entity.pdbx_description
1 polymer ?
#
loop_
_entity_poly.entity_id
_entity_poly.type
_entity_poly.pdbx_seq_one_letter_code
_entity_poly.pdbx_strand_id
1 'polypeptide(L)'
;NWERNQGMLKGHDERDMVAMLEYQGKGTIQVDGQPCNLTKYRASTNYQSYSQRIQYTCTRPNGQAFSNIEVVSGLYAWDEDTPGAEIAGTKGTVKPMPATVQDRLIRFWASPQGAPKAAVAGTSDKFWLGANPGTLFADGVDKVGQTSLVWESGKPVITFPLPGVNGATATATLDAKYMTERVVVTQGSTKTEFTYSDYKDWNNPLNKIEVFYAGRMTERRNNAVVRDLTTTQTETG
;
A
#
# COMPACT_ATOMS: atom_id res chain seq x y z
N ASN A 1 -9.84 10.19 -14.06
CA ASN A 1 -8.84 11.24 -13.73
C ASN A 1 -7.87 10.82 -12.62
N TRP A 2 -8.31 10.04 -11.60
CA TRP A 2 -7.46 9.63 -10.48
C TRP A 2 -6.20 8.88 -10.94
N GLU A 3 -6.35 7.75 -11.62
CA GLU A 3 -5.23 6.95 -12.14
C GLU A 3 -4.41 7.72 -13.19
N ARG A 4 -5.10 8.49 -14.07
CA ARG A 4 -4.43 9.29 -15.10
C ARG A 4 -3.48 10.32 -14.48
N ASN A 5 -3.93 11.07 -13.49
CA ASN A 5 -3.14 12.14 -12.90
C ASN A 5 -1.99 11.62 -12.03
N GLN A 6 -2.10 10.37 -11.54
CA GLN A 6 -0.98 9.68 -10.91
C GLN A 6 0.02 9.05 -11.90
N GLY A 7 -0.21 9.21 -13.20
CA GLY A 7 0.66 8.65 -14.24
C GLY A 7 0.55 7.13 -14.41
N MET A 8 -0.54 6.52 -13.89
CA MET A 8 -0.72 5.07 -13.96
C MET A 8 -1.20 4.61 -15.34
N LEU A 9 -2.04 5.41 -16.01
CA LEU A 9 -2.62 5.06 -17.30
C LEU A 9 -1.67 5.41 -18.42
N LYS A 10 -1.34 4.46 -19.28
CA LYS A 10 -0.42 4.59 -20.42
C LYS A 10 -1.03 4.01 -21.68
N GLY A 11 -0.47 4.46 -22.82
CA GLY A 11 -0.86 4.02 -24.15
C GLY A 11 -2.18 4.64 -24.63
N HIS A 12 -2.55 4.31 -25.87
CA HIS A 12 -3.76 4.80 -26.53
C HIS A 12 -5.04 4.35 -25.82
N ASP A 13 -5.02 3.13 -25.26
CA ASP A 13 -6.17 2.52 -24.56
C ASP A 13 -6.24 2.91 -23.07
N GLU A 14 -5.36 3.79 -22.61
CA GLU A 14 -5.28 4.23 -21.20
C GLU A 14 -5.33 3.08 -20.19
N ARG A 15 -4.51 2.07 -20.39
CA ARG A 15 -4.41 0.92 -19.49
C ARG A 15 -3.51 1.24 -18.30
N ASP A 16 -3.90 0.73 -17.14
CA ASP A 16 -3.04 0.78 -15.95
C ASP A 16 -1.78 -0.08 -16.17
N MET A 17 -0.63 0.59 -16.22
CA MET A 17 0.67 -0.03 -16.48
C MET A 17 1.55 -0.13 -15.24
N VAL A 18 1.08 0.32 -14.07
CA VAL A 18 1.85 0.19 -12.82
C VAL A 18 1.58 -1.18 -12.21
N ALA A 19 2.32 -2.18 -12.67
CA ALA A 19 2.26 -3.54 -12.14
C ALA A 19 3.06 -3.67 -10.84
N MET A 20 4.20 -3.01 -10.76
CA MET A 20 5.10 -3.01 -9.61
C MET A 20 5.51 -1.60 -9.23
N LEU A 21 5.71 -1.40 -7.94
CA LEU A 21 6.21 -0.14 -7.39
C LEU A 21 7.15 -0.44 -6.23
N GLU A 22 8.29 0.21 -6.26
CA GLU A 22 9.22 0.23 -5.15
C GLU A 22 9.45 1.66 -4.68
N TYR A 23 9.51 1.86 -3.37
CA TYR A 23 9.95 3.13 -2.82
C TYR A 23 10.87 2.93 -1.61
N GLN A 24 11.76 3.88 -1.44
CA GLN A 24 12.63 3.99 -0.29
C GLN A 24 12.25 5.25 0.49
N GLY A 25 12.53 5.25 1.78
CA GLY A 25 12.16 6.36 2.63
C GLY A 25 12.99 6.45 3.91
N LYS A 26 12.75 7.54 4.63
CA LYS A 26 13.25 7.81 5.97
C LYS A 26 12.12 8.32 6.84
N GLY A 27 12.28 8.30 8.14
CA GLY A 27 11.27 8.76 9.08
C GLY A 27 11.20 7.91 10.32
N THR A 28 9.98 7.69 10.83
CA THR A 28 9.74 6.96 12.08
C THR A 28 8.62 5.96 11.89
N ILE A 29 8.78 4.79 12.51
CA ILE A 29 7.72 3.77 12.62
C ILE A 29 7.54 3.37 14.08
N GLN A 30 6.39 2.78 14.40
CA GLN A 30 6.19 2.14 15.71
C GLN A 30 6.63 0.67 15.64
N VAL A 31 7.46 0.27 16.59
CA VAL A 31 7.88 -1.13 16.79
C VAL A 31 7.60 -1.47 18.25
N ASP A 32 6.78 -2.48 18.50
CA ASP A 32 6.36 -2.88 19.86
C ASP A 32 5.79 -1.71 20.69
N GLY A 33 5.04 -0.82 20.03
CA GLY A 33 4.42 0.36 20.67
C GLY A 33 5.40 1.51 20.98
N GLN A 34 6.65 1.43 20.53
CA GLN A 34 7.67 2.47 20.72
C GLN A 34 8.11 3.07 19.38
N PRO A 35 8.41 4.38 19.32
CA PRO A 35 8.93 4.98 18.11
C PRO A 35 10.31 4.40 17.78
N CYS A 36 10.56 4.15 16.49
CA CYS A 36 11.82 3.62 16.01
C CYS A 36 12.26 4.45 14.78
N ASN A 37 13.40 5.11 14.86
CA ASN A 37 13.91 6.00 13.82
C ASN A 37 14.53 5.19 12.69
N LEU A 38 13.99 5.30 11.49
CA LEU A 38 14.43 4.56 10.31
C LEU A 38 15.81 5.00 9.85
N THR A 39 16.70 4.03 9.71
CA THR A 39 18.00 4.18 9.06
C THR A 39 18.01 3.61 7.66
N LYS A 40 17.14 2.61 7.38
CA LYS A 40 16.84 2.05 6.06
C LYS A 40 15.36 1.71 5.98
N TYR A 41 14.76 2.00 4.85
CA TYR A 41 13.39 1.58 4.56
C TYR A 41 13.22 1.38 3.05
N ARG A 42 12.68 0.23 2.68
CA ARG A 42 12.38 -0.13 1.30
C ARG A 42 11.07 -0.92 1.28
N ALA A 43 10.13 -0.47 0.48
CA ALA A 43 8.88 -1.19 0.24
C ALA A 43 8.77 -1.52 -1.24
N SER A 44 8.60 -2.80 -1.55
CA SER A 44 8.39 -3.31 -2.90
C SER A 44 7.00 -3.91 -2.97
N THR A 45 6.20 -3.44 -3.92
CA THR A 45 4.80 -3.82 -4.10
C THR A 45 4.60 -4.41 -5.48
N ASN A 46 3.91 -5.54 -5.58
CA ASN A 46 3.47 -6.13 -6.83
C ASN A 46 1.94 -6.24 -6.80
N TYR A 47 1.28 -5.44 -7.64
CA TYR A 47 -0.18 -5.38 -7.72
C TYR A 47 -0.80 -6.56 -8.46
N GLN A 48 -0.03 -7.27 -9.29
CA GLN A 48 -0.51 -8.45 -10.02
C GLN A 48 -0.61 -9.69 -9.12
N SER A 49 0.31 -9.82 -8.16
CA SER A 49 0.35 -10.94 -7.20
C SER A 49 -0.21 -10.57 -5.83
N TYR A 50 -0.73 -9.36 -5.66
CA TYR A 50 -1.21 -8.83 -4.36
C TYR A 50 -0.17 -9.00 -3.26
N SER A 51 1.08 -8.68 -3.56
CA SER A 51 2.18 -8.87 -2.63
C SER A 51 2.92 -7.58 -2.33
N GLN A 52 3.31 -7.44 -1.07
CA GLN A 52 4.15 -6.34 -0.61
C GLN A 52 5.21 -6.88 0.34
N ARG A 53 6.44 -6.41 0.16
CA ARG A 53 7.58 -6.66 1.03
C ARG A 53 8.10 -5.34 1.55
N ILE A 54 8.16 -5.18 2.86
CA ILE A 54 8.71 -4.00 3.51
C ILE A 54 9.93 -4.43 4.33
N GLN A 55 11.10 -3.97 3.93
CA GLN A 55 12.36 -4.19 4.62
C GLN A 55 12.80 -2.90 5.30
N TYR A 56 13.09 -2.96 6.59
CA TYR A 56 13.56 -1.79 7.31
C TYR A 56 14.58 -2.12 8.40
N THR A 57 15.38 -1.12 8.71
CA THR A 57 16.22 -1.06 9.90
C THR A 57 15.98 0.28 10.58
N CYS A 58 15.83 0.27 11.88
CA CYS A 58 15.61 1.47 12.67
C CYS A 58 16.36 1.44 14.01
N THR A 59 16.49 2.58 14.64
CA THR A 59 17.10 2.72 15.97
C THR A 59 16.01 3.04 16.98
N ARG A 60 15.89 2.21 18.01
CA ARG A 60 14.96 2.39 19.14
C ARG A 60 15.44 3.53 20.06
N PRO A 61 14.58 4.09 20.94
CA PRO A 61 14.97 5.16 21.87
C PRO A 61 16.14 4.81 22.79
N ASN A 62 16.33 3.53 23.09
CA ASN A 62 17.44 3.03 23.90
C ASN A 62 18.76 2.85 23.10
N GLY A 63 18.78 3.27 21.83
CA GLY A 63 19.95 3.15 20.95
C GLY A 63 20.11 1.78 20.27
N GLN A 64 19.25 0.80 20.58
CA GLN A 64 19.33 -0.52 19.94
C GLN A 64 18.82 -0.47 18.50
N ALA A 65 19.57 -1.09 17.60
CA ALA A 65 19.12 -1.32 16.23
C ALA A 65 18.09 -2.46 16.20
N PHE A 66 17.09 -2.29 15.35
CA PHE A 66 16.07 -3.30 15.05
C PHE A 66 15.91 -3.42 13.53
N SER A 67 15.87 -4.64 13.01
CA SER A 67 15.64 -4.90 11.60
C SER A 67 14.53 -5.93 11.45
N ASN A 68 13.68 -5.74 10.45
CA ASN A 68 12.64 -6.70 10.11
C ASN A 68 12.31 -6.62 8.62
N ILE A 69 11.75 -7.71 8.10
CA ILE A 69 11.20 -7.79 6.76
C ILE A 69 9.77 -8.32 6.89
N GLU A 70 8.82 -7.45 6.64
CA GLU A 70 7.39 -7.77 6.63
C GLU A 70 6.96 -8.15 5.22
N VAL A 71 6.29 -9.29 5.06
CA VAL A 71 5.77 -9.73 3.77
C VAL A 71 4.28 -10.05 3.88
N VAL A 72 3.51 -9.63 2.89
CA VAL A 72 2.16 -10.13 2.61
C VAL A 72 2.09 -10.58 1.17
N SER A 73 1.45 -11.71 0.91
CA SER A 73 1.20 -12.22 -0.44
C SER A 73 -0.16 -12.93 -0.45
N GLY A 74 -1.12 -12.32 -1.11
CA GLY A 74 -2.50 -12.79 -1.08
C GLY A 74 -3.03 -12.90 0.35
N LEU A 75 -3.37 -14.11 0.78
CA LEU A 75 -3.92 -14.39 2.11
C LEU A 75 -2.85 -14.83 3.14
N TYR A 76 -1.58 -14.70 2.81
CA TYR A 76 -0.47 -15.12 3.66
C TYR A 76 0.37 -13.94 4.10
N ALA A 77 0.85 -13.97 5.34
CA ALA A 77 1.81 -13.00 5.85
C ALA A 77 2.89 -13.70 6.69
N TRP A 78 4.10 -13.20 6.58
CA TRP A 78 5.24 -13.67 7.36
C TRP A 78 6.27 -12.57 7.55
N ASP A 79 7.15 -12.77 8.53
CA ASP A 79 8.34 -11.95 8.71
C ASP A 79 9.57 -12.76 8.34
N GLU A 80 10.62 -12.08 7.89
CA GLU A 80 11.94 -12.64 7.65
C GLU A 80 12.97 -11.85 8.45
N ASP A 81 13.97 -12.55 9.00
CA ASP A 81 15.10 -11.90 9.68
C ASP A 81 16.24 -11.55 8.71
N THR A 82 16.27 -12.20 7.56
CA THR A 82 17.30 -12.06 6.53
C THR A 82 16.66 -12.04 5.15
N PRO A 83 17.12 -11.19 4.21
CA PRO A 83 16.61 -11.19 2.85
C PRO A 83 16.75 -12.54 2.16
N GLY A 84 15.62 -13.07 1.66
CA GLY A 84 15.56 -14.38 1.01
C GLY A 84 15.71 -15.54 1.99
N ALA A 85 15.23 -15.40 3.23
CA ALA A 85 15.10 -16.48 4.18
C ALA A 85 14.22 -17.62 3.62
N GLU A 86 14.55 -18.84 3.98
CA GLU A 86 13.88 -20.07 3.53
C GLU A 86 13.17 -20.75 4.68
N ILE A 87 11.98 -21.30 4.44
CA ILE A 87 11.16 -21.97 5.47
C ILE A 87 11.89 -23.18 6.09
N ALA A 88 12.66 -23.88 5.30
CA ALA A 88 13.40 -25.08 5.72
C ALA A 88 14.89 -25.02 5.35
N GLY A 89 15.40 -23.82 5.07
CA GLY A 89 16.78 -23.61 4.65
C GLY A 89 17.72 -23.26 5.80
N THR A 90 18.99 -23.14 5.47
CA THR A 90 20.04 -22.67 6.38
C THR A 90 20.21 -21.16 6.37
N LYS A 91 19.50 -20.46 5.49
CA LYS A 91 19.61 -19.02 5.29
C LYS A 91 18.44 -18.29 5.96
N GLY A 92 18.65 -17.84 7.18
CA GLY A 92 17.70 -17.03 7.93
C GLY A 92 16.48 -17.82 8.43
N THR A 93 15.53 -17.10 8.99
CA THR A 93 14.29 -17.63 9.58
C THR A 93 13.07 -16.94 9.02
N VAL A 94 12.07 -17.71 8.62
CA VAL A 94 10.74 -17.26 8.24
C VAL A 94 9.79 -17.49 9.40
N LYS A 95 9.12 -16.43 9.86
CA LYS A 95 8.11 -16.48 10.92
C LYS A 95 6.72 -16.22 10.35
N PRO A 96 5.81 -17.21 10.33
CA PRO A 96 4.42 -17.00 9.93
C PRO A 96 3.73 -15.95 10.80
N MET A 97 3.01 -15.03 10.16
CA MET A 97 2.31 -13.90 10.80
C MET A 97 0.84 -13.81 10.35
N PRO A 98 0.04 -14.88 10.46
CA PRO A 98 -1.31 -14.92 9.89
C PRO A 98 -2.25 -13.83 10.46
N ALA A 99 -2.07 -13.42 11.72
CA ALA A 99 -2.85 -12.36 12.33
C ALA A 99 -2.61 -10.96 11.73
N THR A 100 -1.53 -10.77 10.95
CA THR A 100 -1.18 -9.47 10.37
C THR A 100 -1.63 -9.32 8.90
N VAL A 101 -2.20 -10.34 8.29
CA VAL A 101 -2.63 -10.34 6.87
C VAL A 101 -3.52 -9.13 6.58
N GLN A 102 -4.57 -8.95 7.39
CA GLN A 102 -5.55 -7.86 7.17
C GLN A 102 -4.88 -6.48 7.25
N ASP A 103 -4.06 -6.25 8.28
CA ASP A 103 -3.34 -4.98 8.46
C ASP A 103 -2.37 -4.69 7.31
N ARG A 104 -1.68 -5.72 6.80
CA ARG A 104 -0.74 -5.56 5.69
C ARG A 104 -1.46 -5.34 4.37
N LEU A 105 -2.61 -5.99 4.14
CA LEU A 105 -3.46 -5.74 2.97
C LEU A 105 -4.10 -4.35 3.02
N ILE A 106 -4.51 -3.86 4.20
CA ILE A 106 -4.97 -2.47 4.35
C ILE A 106 -3.89 -1.50 3.88
N ARG A 107 -2.65 -1.67 4.32
CA ARG A 107 -1.52 -0.81 3.91
C ARG A 107 -1.24 -0.92 2.41
N PHE A 108 -1.31 -2.11 1.86
CA PHE A 108 -1.14 -2.38 0.44
C PHE A 108 -2.16 -1.61 -0.41
N TRP A 109 -3.47 -1.77 -0.08
CA TRP A 109 -4.56 -1.16 -0.84
C TRP A 109 -4.76 0.33 -0.55
N ALA A 110 -4.44 0.80 0.65
CA ALA A 110 -4.57 2.22 0.98
C ALA A 110 -3.42 3.08 0.42
N SER A 111 -2.40 2.48 -0.20
CA SER A 111 -1.31 3.21 -0.86
C SER A 111 -1.80 4.09 -2.01
N PRO A 112 -1.05 5.13 -2.44
CA PRO A 112 -1.49 6.03 -3.51
C PRO A 112 -1.92 5.31 -4.78
N GLN A 113 -1.18 4.30 -5.23
CA GLN A 113 -1.49 3.53 -6.42
C GLN A 113 -2.42 2.33 -6.14
N GLY A 114 -2.44 1.83 -4.91
CA GLY A 114 -3.32 0.74 -4.50
C GLY A 114 -4.77 1.17 -4.40
N ALA A 115 -5.04 2.36 -3.86
CA ALA A 115 -6.39 2.86 -3.63
C ALA A 115 -7.23 2.99 -4.92
N PRO A 116 -6.73 3.61 -6.01
CA PRO A 116 -7.47 3.64 -7.27
C PRO A 116 -7.72 2.24 -7.85
N LYS A 117 -6.75 1.32 -7.74
CA LYS A 117 -6.93 -0.07 -8.19
C LYS A 117 -8.03 -0.79 -7.40
N ALA A 118 -8.05 -0.65 -6.07
CA ALA A 118 -9.11 -1.20 -5.24
C ALA A 118 -10.48 -0.58 -5.55
N ALA A 119 -10.52 0.75 -5.79
CA ALA A 119 -11.74 1.44 -6.16
C ALA A 119 -12.30 0.98 -7.51
N VAL A 120 -11.45 0.80 -8.52
CA VAL A 120 -11.83 0.25 -9.83
C VAL A 120 -12.33 -1.18 -9.68
N ALA A 121 -11.69 -1.99 -8.86
CA ALA A 121 -12.13 -3.33 -8.54
C ALA A 121 -13.56 -3.39 -8.00
N GLY A 122 -13.92 -2.44 -7.15
CA GLY A 122 -15.26 -2.34 -6.56
C GLY A 122 -16.35 -1.87 -7.54
N THR A 123 -16.02 -1.52 -8.78
CA THR A 123 -17.02 -1.15 -9.81
C THR A 123 -17.54 -2.33 -10.61
N SER A 124 -16.94 -3.50 -10.49
CA SER A 124 -17.25 -4.69 -11.30
C SER A 124 -17.58 -5.89 -10.41
N ASP A 125 -18.56 -6.68 -10.86
CA ASP A 125 -18.87 -7.99 -10.27
C ASP A 125 -17.75 -9.01 -10.53
N LYS A 126 -16.87 -8.71 -11.51
CA LYS A 126 -15.72 -9.54 -11.87
C LYS A 126 -14.45 -8.69 -11.76
N PHE A 127 -13.80 -8.87 -10.66
CA PHE A 127 -12.55 -8.18 -10.39
C PHE A 127 -11.37 -8.77 -11.17
N TRP A 128 -10.71 -7.97 -11.99
CA TRP A 128 -9.55 -8.36 -12.78
C TRP A 128 -8.38 -7.40 -12.59
N LEU A 129 -7.32 -7.86 -11.94
CA LEU A 129 -6.04 -7.16 -11.80
C LEU A 129 -4.88 -7.93 -12.47
N GLY A 130 -5.12 -8.52 -13.64
CA GLY A 130 -4.07 -9.19 -14.42
C GLY A 130 -3.70 -10.62 -13.98
N ALA A 131 -3.78 -10.96 -12.70
CA ALA A 131 -3.72 -12.34 -12.21
C ALA A 131 -5.14 -12.89 -12.11
N ASN A 132 -5.33 -14.20 -12.24
CA ASN A 132 -6.64 -14.80 -12.00
C ASN A 132 -7.04 -14.61 -10.52
N PRO A 133 -7.93 -13.67 -10.20
CA PRO A 133 -8.26 -13.36 -8.80
C PRO A 133 -8.90 -14.54 -8.08
N GLY A 134 -9.59 -15.41 -8.80
CA GLY A 134 -10.19 -16.63 -8.25
C GLY A 134 -9.20 -17.59 -7.61
N THR A 135 -7.91 -17.50 -7.95
CA THR A 135 -6.88 -18.33 -7.33
C THR A 135 -6.32 -17.75 -6.03
N LEU A 136 -6.41 -16.43 -5.85
CA LEU A 136 -5.87 -15.74 -4.66
C LEU A 136 -6.95 -15.40 -3.63
N PHE A 137 -8.19 -15.18 -4.08
CA PHE A 137 -9.32 -14.75 -3.24
C PHE A 137 -10.61 -15.52 -3.60
N ALA A 138 -10.53 -16.83 -3.77
CA ALA A 138 -11.57 -17.67 -4.39
C ALA A 138 -13.02 -17.43 -3.87
N ASP A 139 -13.19 -17.06 -2.61
CA ASP A 139 -14.52 -16.88 -2.01
C ASP A 139 -14.91 -15.42 -1.72
N GLY A 140 -14.06 -14.46 -2.02
CA GLY A 140 -14.26 -13.07 -1.57
C GLY A 140 -14.41 -12.03 -2.68
N VAL A 141 -13.87 -12.30 -3.84
CA VAL A 141 -13.73 -11.28 -4.91
C VAL A 141 -15.03 -11.01 -5.64
N ASP A 142 -15.88 -12.00 -5.79
CA ASP A 142 -17.21 -11.86 -6.43
C ASP A 142 -18.20 -11.06 -5.59
N LYS A 143 -17.83 -10.71 -4.35
CA LYS A 143 -18.68 -9.98 -3.40
C LYS A 143 -18.12 -8.63 -3.01
N VAL A 144 -17.19 -8.10 -3.78
CA VAL A 144 -16.66 -6.75 -3.55
C VAL A 144 -17.79 -5.75 -3.77
N GLY A 145 -18.16 -5.02 -2.74
CA GLY A 145 -19.23 -4.03 -2.78
C GLY A 145 -18.98 -2.94 -3.81
N GLN A 146 -19.99 -2.16 -4.12
CA GLN A 146 -19.88 -1.11 -5.15
C GLN A 146 -19.03 0.06 -4.66
N THR A 147 -18.17 0.54 -5.55
CA THR A 147 -17.49 1.81 -5.39
C THR A 147 -18.47 2.96 -5.63
N SER A 148 -18.46 3.96 -4.77
CA SER A 148 -19.27 5.18 -4.91
C SER A 148 -18.38 6.42 -4.92
N LEU A 149 -18.85 7.47 -5.60
CA LEU A 149 -18.21 8.78 -5.68
C LEU A 149 -19.20 9.86 -5.25
N VAL A 150 -18.78 10.72 -4.34
CA VAL A 150 -19.47 11.94 -3.96
C VAL A 150 -18.51 13.13 -3.97
N TRP A 151 -19.04 14.34 -3.98
CA TRP A 151 -18.27 15.57 -3.85
C TRP A 151 -18.51 16.16 -2.47
N GLU A 152 -17.47 16.33 -1.68
CA GLU A 152 -17.52 16.92 -0.35
C GLU A 152 -16.59 18.13 -0.28
N SER A 153 -17.12 19.31 0.02
CA SER A 153 -16.33 20.57 0.11
C SER A 153 -15.47 20.82 -1.15
N GLY A 154 -15.99 20.48 -2.33
CA GLY A 154 -15.30 20.66 -3.61
C GLY A 154 -14.22 19.63 -3.94
N LYS A 155 -14.09 18.56 -3.14
CA LYS A 155 -13.16 17.45 -3.38
C LYS A 155 -13.91 16.18 -3.75
N PRO A 156 -13.37 15.35 -4.65
CA PRO A 156 -13.89 14.00 -4.88
C PRO A 156 -13.60 13.12 -3.66
N VAL A 157 -14.62 12.42 -3.20
CA VAL A 157 -14.54 11.43 -2.12
C VAL A 157 -15.06 10.11 -2.66
N ILE A 158 -14.21 9.10 -2.68
CA ILE A 158 -14.49 7.78 -3.24
C ILE A 158 -14.51 6.77 -2.11
N THR A 159 -15.63 6.05 -1.98
CA THR A 159 -15.78 4.96 -1.00
C THR A 159 -15.77 3.63 -1.74
N PHE A 160 -14.97 2.69 -1.27
CA PHE A 160 -14.75 1.40 -1.92
C PHE A 160 -14.37 0.31 -0.90
N PRO A 161 -14.63 -0.96 -1.22
CA PRO A 161 -14.15 -2.08 -0.42
C PRO A 161 -12.68 -2.35 -0.68
N LEU A 162 -12.03 -3.06 0.23
CA LEU A 162 -10.65 -3.51 0.05
C LEU A 162 -10.61 -5.00 -0.26
N PRO A 163 -10.10 -5.42 -1.44
CA PRO A 163 -10.00 -6.83 -1.79
C PRO A 163 -9.21 -7.64 -0.75
N GLY A 164 -9.77 -8.78 -0.32
CA GLY A 164 -9.14 -9.65 0.68
C GLY A 164 -9.15 -9.12 2.11
N VAL A 165 -9.79 -7.98 2.39
CA VAL A 165 -9.91 -7.40 3.73
C VAL A 165 -11.37 -7.46 4.19
N ASN A 166 -11.67 -8.38 5.08
CA ASN A 166 -13.03 -8.67 5.51
C ASN A 166 -13.63 -7.53 6.33
N GLY A 167 -14.83 -7.09 5.95
CA GLY A 167 -15.58 -6.09 6.69
C GLY A 167 -14.95 -4.70 6.71
N ALA A 168 -13.98 -4.43 5.81
CA ALA A 168 -13.36 -3.13 5.70
C ALA A 168 -13.97 -2.29 4.59
N THR A 169 -14.07 -0.99 4.84
CA THR A 169 -14.46 0.02 3.87
C THR A 169 -13.40 1.12 3.86
N ALA A 170 -12.93 1.48 2.68
CA ALA A 170 -12.00 2.59 2.48
C ALA A 170 -12.73 3.80 1.91
N THR A 171 -12.33 4.99 2.34
CA THR A 171 -12.77 6.27 1.79
C THR A 171 -11.53 7.09 1.42
N ALA A 172 -11.35 7.35 0.13
CA ALA A 172 -10.27 8.17 -0.39
C ALA A 172 -10.77 9.59 -0.70
N THR A 173 -10.04 10.59 -0.23
CA THR A 173 -10.22 11.99 -0.62
C THR A 173 -9.10 12.37 -1.57
N LEU A 174 -9.44 13.02 -2.69
CA LEU A 174 -8.47 13.50 -3.66
C LEU A 174 -8.27 15.00 -3.52
N ASP A 175 -7.07 15.46 -3.82
CA ASP A 175 -6.76 16.89 -3.92
C ASP A 175 -7.29 17.51 -5.23
N ALA A 176 -7.04 18.80 -5.42
CA ALA A 176 -7.47 19.54 -6.62
C ALA A 176 -6.80 19.04 -7.92
N LYS A 177 -5.72 18.28 -7.83
CA LYS A 177 -5.03 17.63 -8.96
C LYS A 177 -5.46 16.18 -9.14
N TYR A 178 -6.46 15.72 -8.39
CA TYR A 178 -6.90 14.33 -8.33
C TYR A 178 -5.82 13.34 -7.84
N MET A 179 -4.84 13.81 -7.06
CA MET A 179 -3.92 12.93 -6.34
C MET A 179 -4.57 12.44 -5.05
N THR A 180 -4.20 11.25 -4.60
CA THR A 180 -4.66 10.72 -3.31
C THR A 180 -4.14 11.63 -2.18
N GLU A 181 -5.01 12.34 -1.50
CA GLU A 181 -4.64 13.16 -0.34
C GLU A 181 -4.75 12.37 0.96
N ARG A 182 -5.80 11.56 1.06
CA ARG A 182 -6.13 10.84 2.29
C ARG A 182 -6.90 9.57 1.97
N VAL A 183 -6.58 8.49 2.67
CA VAL A 183 -7.39 7.26 2.66
C VAL A 183 -7.70 6.89 4.10
N VAL A 184 -8.98 6.72 4.41
CA VAL A 184 -9.44 6.24 5.72
C VAL A 184 -10.03 4.86 5.55
N VAL A 185 -9.51 3.89 6.28
CA VAL A 185 -10.03 2.52 6.31
C VAL A 185 -10.70 2.28 7.67
N THR A 186 -11.95 1.85 7.61
CA THR A 186 -12.71 1.45 8.80
C THR A 186 -12.94 -0.05 8.75
N GLN A 187 -12.55 -0.77 9.81
CA GLN A 187 -12.78 -2.20 9.97
C GLN A 187 -13.22 -2.47 11.42
N GLY A 188 -14.49 -2.79 11.61
CA GLY A 188 -15.08 -2.86 12.94
C GLY A 188 -14.94 -1.53 13.69
N SER A 189 -14.32 -1.54 14.87
CA SER A 189 -14.03 -0.35 15.66
C SER A 189 -12.67 0.30 15.36
N THR A 190 -11.86 -0.31 14.49
CA THR A 190 -10.53 0.20 14.12
C THR A 190 -10.64 1.16 12.95
N LYS A 191 -10.03 2.34 13.11
CA LYS A 191 -9.86 3.33 12.05
C LYS A 191 -8.38 3.48 11.76
N THR A 192 -7.99 3.22 10.51
CA THR A 192 -6.64 3.48 10.01
C THR A 192 -6.70 4.59 8.97
N GLU A 193 -5.90 5.62 9.15
CA GLU A 193 -5.85 6.78 8.28
C GLU A 193 -4.46 6.91 7.66
N PHE A 194 -4.43 7.08 6.35
CA PHE A 194 -3.24 7.36 5.58
C PHE A 194 -3.37 8.75 4.98
N THR A 195 -2.35 9.59 5.11
CA THR A 195 -2.27 10.90 4.47
C THR A 195 -1.05 10.97 3.58
N TYR A 196 -1.21 11.62 2.42
CA TYR A 196 -0.21 11.71 1.37
C TYR A 196 -0.07 13.15 0.91
N SER A 197 1.16 13.62 0.73
CA SER A 197 1.46 14.95 0.22
C SER A 197 2.78 14.98 -0.55
N ASP A 198 3.11 16.16 -1.08
CA ASP A 198 4.38 16.42 -1.75
C ASP A 198 4.65 15.46 -2.91
N TYR A 199 3.62 15.23 -3.73
CA TYR A 199 3.72 14.37 -4.91
C TYR A 199 4.80 14.87 -5.85
N LYS A 200 5.65 13.96 -6.30
CA LYS A 200 6.74 14.23 -7.24
C LYS A 200 6.67 13.25 -8.39
N ASP A 201 7.09 13.70 -9.53
CA ASP A 201 7.50 12.83 -10.62
C ASP A 201 8.89 12.28 -10.26
N TRP A 202 8.95 10.99 -10.00
CA TRP A 202 10.18 10.27 -9.69
C TRP A 202 10.83 9.67 -10.94
N ASN A 203 10.48 10.20 -12.08
CA ASN A 203 10.86 9.67 -13.38
C ASN A 203 12.38 9.48 -13.47
N ASN A 204 12.79 8.26 -13.75
CA ASN A 204 14.10 8.03 -14.31
C ASN A 204 14.05 8.51 -15.78
N PRO A 205 14.82 9.54 -16.17
CA PRO A 205 14.80 10.09 -17.53
C PRO A 205 15.02 9.04 -18.63
N LEU A 206 15.59 7.88 -18.28
CA LEU A 206 15.82 6.76 -19.21
C LEU A 206 14.56 5.93 -19.45
N ASN A 207 13.61 5.87 -18.51
CA ASN A 207 12.47 4.97 -18.59
C ASN A 207 11.23 5.59 -19.21
N LYS A 208 11.15 6.91 -19.36
CA LYS A 208 10.01 7.66 -19.93
C LYS A 208 8.63 7.31 -19.31
N ILE A 209 8.62 6.75 -18.11
CA ILE A 209 7.39 6.39 -17.38
C ILE A 209 7.20 7.42 -16.29
N GLU A 210 6.29 8.35 -16.49
CA GLU A 210 5.94 9.36 -15.49
C GLU A 210 4.97 8.73 -14.49
N VAL A 211 5.44 8.44 -13.27
CA VAL A 211 4.59 8.00 -12.17
C VAL A 211 4.80 8.92 -10.99
N PHE A 212 3.73 9.60 -10.61
CA PHE A 212 3.74 10.46 -9.44
C PHE A 212 3.56 9.62 -8.17
N TYR A 213 4.42 9.84 -7.21
CA TYR A 213 4.33 9.22 -5.90
C TYR A 213 4.49 10.25 -4.77
N ALA A 214 3.83 10.00 -3.64
CA ALA A 214 3.84 10.90 -2.49
C ALA A 214 5.25 11.05 -1.91
N GLY A 215 5.69 12.28 -1.71
CA GLY A 215 6.95 12.61 -1.03
C GLY A 215 6.84 12.45 0.48
N ARG A 216 5.62 12.56 1.03
CA ARG A 216 5.34 12.33 2.45
C ARG A 216 4.15 11.41 2.63
N MET A 217 4.24 10.55 3.63
CA MET A 217 3.19 9.60 4.01
C MET A 217 3.11 9.52 5.53
N THR A 218 1.89 9.58 6.08
CA THR A 218 1.65 9.32 7.50
C THR A 218 0.54 8.29 7.64
N GLU A 219 0.76 7.27 8.46
CA GLU A 219 -0.23 6.29 8.87
C GLU A 219 -0.60 6.53 10.33
N ARG A 220 -1.90 6.62 10.61
CA ARG A 220 -2.46 6.70 11.96
C ARG A 220 -3.42 5.56 12.21
N ARG A 221 -3.34 4.96 13.37
CA ARG A 221 -4.30 3.96 13.83
C ARG A 221 -5.00 4.50 15.08
N ASN A 222 -6.32 4.65 15.02
CA ASN A 222 -7.12 5.27 16.09
C ASN A 222 -6.49 6.60 16.59
N ASN A 223 -6.10 7.46 15.65
CA ASN A 223 -5.44 8.75 15.82
C ASN A 223 -3.95 8.72 16.26
N ALA A 224 -3.42 7.59 16.71
CA ALA A 224 -2.00 7.48 17.03
C ALA A 224 -1.16 7.31 15.76
N VAL A 225 -0.09 8.09 15.61
CA VAL A 225 0.86 7.94 14.49
C VAL A 225 1.62 6.63 14.67
N VAL A 226 1.52 5.75 13.68
CA VAL A 226 2.26 4.46 13.66
C VAL A 226 3.36 4.45 12.62
N ARG A 227 3.29 5.37 11.64
CA ARG A 227 4.30 5.52 10.58
C ARG A 227 4.28 6.96 10.06
N ASP A 228 5.46 7.58 9.97
CA ASP A 228 5.67 8.89 9.34
C ASP A 228 6.91 8.81 8.45
N LEU A 229 6.71 8.89 7.14
CA LEU A 229 7.74 8.63 6.15
C LEU A 229 7.90 9.82 5.19
N THR A 230 9.16 10.08 4.85
CA THR A 230 9.54 10.90 3.71
C THR A 230 10.17 9.99 2.66
N THR A 231 9.58 9.95 1.46
CA THR A 231 10.09 9.17 0.33
C THR A 231 11.38 9.80 -0.19
N THR A 232 12.37 8.96 -0.46
CA THR A 232 13.68 9.39 -0.97
C THR A 232 13.94 8.92 -2.39
N GLN A 233 13.28 7.84 -2.80
CA GLN A 233 13.40 7.25 -4.14
C GLN A 233 12.13 6.44 -4.45
N THR A 234 11.74 6.39 -5.72
CA THR A 234 10.67 5.52 -6.21
C THR A 234 11.04 4.97 -7.59
N GLU A 235 10.71 3.72 -7.81
CA GLU A 235 10.88 3.03 -9.08
C GLU A 235 9.58 2.25 -9.41
N THR A 236 9.23 2.18 -10.70
CA THR A 236 8.08 1.43 -11.21
C THR A 236 8.52 0.45 -12.27
N GLY A 237 7.83 -0.70 -12.34
CA GLY A 237 8.02 -1.73 -13.34
C GLY A 237 6.67 -2.30 -13.79
#